data_042983c18b96a6ffc1576b0a77c046e0
#
_entry.id   042983c18b96a6ffc1576b0a77c046e0
#
_cell.length_a   1.000
_cell.length_b   1.000
_cell.length_c   1.000
_cell.angle_alpha   90.00
_cell.angle_beta   90.00
_cell.angle_gamma   90.00
#
_symmetry.space_group_name_H-M   'P 1'
#
loop_
_entity.id
_entity.type
_entity.pdbx_description
1 polymer ?
#
loop_
_entity_poly.entity_id
_entity_poly.type
_entity_poly.pdbx_seq_one_letter_code
_entity_poly.pdbx_strand_id
1 'polypeptide(L)'
;MNESIDSGFLLPQNVGAERLAKQLGGESHCRIGESTEFSLRFFDSFDWRLHAAGLRCLQLRAPQGALVKLKPAEGGAPLDAVAYAPELAWPADLPDSRLRTEVAKRLDMRVLLPLATVRGEATDLSVLNEDEKTVVRLQLLTMRVEAEGLEEARTLWPRLRLVPVTGYQRDLDKLTTYLSEEMEWPQSPDCLFDEVMAAAGREPGDYSSKLNVRLRPDQTAADATRTILRDLLATLERNISGTRADLDSEFLHDLRVATRRTRSALSQIKQVLPEELVTDFKQRFAWLGQVTGPVRDLDVFLLELPRYRASLPGSMAGDLDGLEDLLRNAHGK
;
A
#
# COMPACT_ATOMS: atom_id res chain seq x y z
N MET A 1 -5.33 6.87 20.40
CA MET A 1 -4.97 7.22 19.01
C MET A 1 -6.00 6.64 18.02
N ASN A 2 -7.29 6.88 18.27
CA ASN A 2 -8.39 6.25 17.50
C ASN A 2 -8.97 7.13 16.37
N GLU A 3 -8.56 8.39 16.29
CA GLU A 3 -9.04 9.34 15.30
C GLU A 3 -8.02 9.56 14.19
N SER A 4 -8.45 10.16 13.09
CA SER A 4 -7.64 10.28 11.87
C SER A 4 -6.33 11.03 12.09
N ILE A 5 -5.20 10.44 11.72
CA ILE A 5 -3.89 11.10 11.66
C ILE A 5 -3.84 12.12 10.50
N ASP A 6 -4.82 12.07 9.61
CA ASP A 6 -4.83 12.80 8.36
C ASP A 6 -5.29 14.26 8.51
N SER A 7 -6.07 14.62 9.54
CA SER A 7 -6.64 15.95 9.70
C SER A 7 -5.85 16.83 10.68
N GLY A 8 -5.72 18.11 10.38
CA GLY A 8 -5.03 19.09 11.21
C GLY A 8 -4.42 20.22 10.39
N PHE A 9 -3.37 20.83 10.91
CA PHE A 9 -2.59 21.88 10.24
C PHE A 9 -1.20 21.37 9.87
N LEU A 10 -0.68 21.78 8.74
CA LEU A 10 0.73 21.58 8.41
C LEU A 10 1.57 22.69 9.05
N LEU A 11 2.64 22.32 9.71
CA LEU A 11 3.54 23.26 10.35
C LEU A 11 4.85 23.39 9.55
N PRO A 12 5.53 24.55 9.67
CA PRO A 12 6.89 24.68 9.17
C PRO A 12 7.81 23.59 9.78
N GLN A 13 8.72 23.04 8.98
CA GLN A 13 9.59 21.92 9.40
C GLN A 13 10.43 22.17 10.66
N ASN A 14 10.66 23.44 11.01
CA ASN A 14 11.44 23.84 12.18
C ASN A 14 10.60 24.09 13.44
N VAL A 15 9.31 23.75 13.43
CA VAL A 15 8.42 23.92 14.59
C VAL A 15 8.37 22.61 15.37
N GLY A 16 9.05 22.58 16.52
CA GLY A 16 8.93 21.55 17.54
C GLY A 16 7.96 21.95 18.66
N ALA A 17 7.72 21.05 19.61
CA ALA A 17 6.75 21.23 20.70
C ALA A 17 7.03 22.48 21.55
N GLU A 18 8.29 22.76 21.91
CA GLU A 18 8.67 23.94 22.69
C GLU A 18 8.38 25.24 21.96
N ARG A 19 8.73 25.31 20.67
CA ARG A 19 8.46 26.48 19.85
C ARG A 19 6.97 26.70 19.65
N LEU A 20 6.21 25.63 19.43
CA LEU A 20 4.76 25.65 19.34
C LEU A 20 4.13 26.16 20.64
N ALA A 21 4.51 25.61 21.79
CA ALA A 21 4.02 26.05 23.10
C ALA A 21 4.29 27.55 23.34
N LYS A 22 5.51 28.02 22.97
CA LYS A 22 5.86 29.44 23.07
C LYS A 22 5.00 30.34 22.17
N GLN A 23 4.70 29.90 20.96
CA GLN A 23 3.82 30.63 20.02
C GLN A 23 2.37 30.69 20.50
N LEU A 24 1.91 29.67 21.23
CA LEU A 24 0.56 29.60 21.80
C LEU A 24 0.41 30.27 23.18
N GLY A 25 1.37 31.12 23.59
CA GLY A 25 1.30 31.91 24.82
C GLY A 25 2.22 31.45 25.96
N GLY A 26 3.16 30.53 25.69
CA GLY A 26 4.14 30.04 26.67
C GLY A 26 3.54 29.04 27.66
N GLU A 27 4.34 28.67 28.70
CA GLU A 27 4.00 27.60 29.66
C GLU A 27 2.72 27.84 30.46
N SER A 28 2.34 29.11 30.68
CA SER A 28 1.11 29.48 31.39
C SER A 28 -0.16 29.17 30.58
N HIS A 29 -0.05 29.04 29.26
CA HIS A 29 -1.19 28.81 28.38
C HIS A 29 -1.09 27.52 27.56
N CYS A 30 0.10 26.93 27.43
CA CYS A 30 0.31 25.69 26.71
C CYS A 30 1.30 24.80 27.41
N ARG A 31 0.84 23.68 27.96
CA ARG A 31 1.65 22.67 28.64
C ARG A 31 2.02 21.54 27.67
N ILE A 32 3.30 21.22 27.58
CA ILE A 32 3.81 20.07 26.84
C ILE A 32 3.62 18.82 27.70
N GLY A 33 3.04 17.79 27.12
CA GLY A 33 2.79 16.49 27.73
C GLY A 33 3.80 15.43 27.28
N GLU A 34 3.34 14.19 27.24
CA GLU A 34 4.17 13.06 26.86
C GLU A 34 4.33 12.95 25.34
N SER A 35 5.49 12.43 24.92
CA SER A 35 5.74 12.01 23.55
C SER A 35 5.59 10.51 23.41
N THR A 36 4.93 10.07 22.38
CA THR A 36 4.64 8.66 22.10
C THR A 36 5.09 8.31 20.69
N GLU A 37 5.98 7.32 20.58
CA GLU A 37 6.36 6.80 19.27
C GLU A 37 5.25 5.96 18.65
N PHE A 38 5.10 6.06 17.34
CA PHE A 38 4.20 5.22 16.56
C PHE A 38 4.81 4.83 15.22
N SER A 39 4.29 3.78 14.62
CA SER A 39 4.56 3.46 13.22
C SER A 39 3.26 3.24 12.47
N LEU A 40 3.26 3.69 11.21
CA LEU A 40 2.16 3.51 10.30
C LEU A 40 2.70 2.83 9.04
N ARG A 41 2.11 1.72 8.64
CA ARG A 41 2.48 0.97 7.45
C ARG A 41 1.30 0.90 6.49
N PHE A 42 1.50 1.31 5.26
CA PHE A 42 0.48 1.21 4.20
C PHE A 42 0.67 -0.08 3.43
N PHE A 43 -0.46 -0.67 3.00
CA PHE A 43 -0.48 -1.94 2.28
C PHE A 43 -1.37 -1.86 1.04
N ASP A 44 -0.93 -2.52 -0.03
CA ASP A 44 -1.75 -2.85 -1.19
C ASP A 44 -1.19 -4.12 -1.86
N SER A 45 -1.85 -4.62 -2.88
CA SER A 45 -1.26 -5.62 -3.78
C SER A 45 -0.24 -4.98 -4.71
N PHE A 46 0.60 -5.81 -5.33
CA PHE A 46 1.58 -5.35 -6.32
C PHE A 46 0.94 -4.57 -7.48
N ASP A 47 -0.27 -4.95 -7.89
CA ASP A 47 -1.05 -4.34 -8.95
C ASP A 47 -2.11 -3.33 -8.46
N TRP A 48 -1.96 -2.83 -7.22
CA TRP A 48 -2.74 -1.73 -6.65
C TRP A 48 -4.26 -1.96 -6.58
N ARG A 49 -4.69 -3.16 -6.22
CA ARG A 49 -6.11 -3.54 -6.22
C ARG A 49 -6.96 -2.78 -5.21
N LEU A 50 -6.42 -2.47 -4.03
CA LEU A 50 -7.12 -1.64 -3.04
C LEU A 50 -7.20 -0.19 -3.51
N HIS A 51 -6.10 0.37 -3.99
CA HIS A 51 -6.07 1.71 -4.58
C HIS A 51 -7.07 1.86 -5.72
N ALA A 52 -7.07 0.91 -6.65
CA ALA A 52 -8.03 0.89 -7.78
C ALA A 52 -9.50 0.78 -7.33
N ALA A 53 -9.74 0.19 -6.16
CA ALA A 53 -11.06 0.13 -5.53
C ALA A 53 -11.40 1.37 -4.67
N GLY A 54 -10.57 2.41 -4.67
CA GLY A 54 -10.75 3.61 -3.84
C GLY A 54 -10.56 3.36 -2.35
N LEU A 55 -9.71 2.40 -1.98
CA LEU A 55 -9.47 1.99 -0.60
C LEU A 55 -7.99 2.17 -0.21
N ARG A 56 -7.76 2.35 1.09
CA ARG A 56 -6.44 2.40 1.74
C ARG A 56 -6.41 1.43 2.91
N CYS A 57 -5.50 0.48 2.89
CA CYS A 57 -5.23 -0.42 4.01
C CYS A 57 -3.99 0.05 4.75
N LEU A 58 -4.08 0.20 6.06
CA LEU A 58 -2.97 0.66 6.89
C LEU A 58 -2.94 -0.07 8.24
N GLN A 59 -1.74 -0.30 8.76
CA GLN A 59 -1.51 -0.79 10.11
C GLN A 59 -0.84 0.31 10.94
N LEU A 60 -1.52 0.74 11.99
CA LEU A 60 -0.99 1.67 12.99
C LEU A 60 -0.51 0.86 14.20
N ARG A 61 0.73 1.06 14.62
CA ARG A 61 1.31 0.49 15.84
C ARG A 61 1.71 1.61 16.79
N ALA A 62 1.33 1.49 18.04
CA ALA A 62 1.67 2.39 19.12
C ALA A 62 1.80 1.58 20.41
N PRO A 63 2.31 2.14 21.52
CA PRO A 63 2.45 1.42 22.79
C PRO A 63 1.15 0.79 23.32
N GLN A 64 0.00 1.38 22.97
CA GLN A 64 -1.33 0.89 23.37
C GLN A 64 -1.81 -0.31 22.55
N GLY A 65 -1.08 -0.69 21.49
CA GLY A 65 -1.42 -1.82 20.63
C GLY A 65 -1.27 -1.51 19.13
N ALA A 66 -1.76 -2.44 18.32
CA ALA A 66 -1.74 -2.29 16.87
C ALA A 66 -3.15 -2.47 16.30
N LEU A 67 -3.49 -1.63 15.32
CA LEU A 67 -4.77 -1.63 14.61
C LEU A 67 -4.53 -1.66 13.10
N VAL A 68 -5.20 -2.56 12.41
CA VAL A 68 -5.34 -2.51 10.96
C VAL A 68 -6.65 -1.83 10.62
N LYS A 69 -6.59 -0.86 9.71
CA LYS A 69 -7.74 -0.05 9.29
C LYS A 69 -7.91 -0.12 7.78
N LEU A 70 -9.15 -0.18 7.32
CA LEU A 70 -9.51 -0.01 5.91
C LEU A 70 -10.31 1.29 5.78
N LYS A 71 -9.80 2.22 4.99
CA LYS A 71 -10.37 3.57 4.81
C LYS A 71 -10.75 3.82 3.35
N PRO A 72 -11.76 4.66 3.07
CA PRO A 72 -11.94 5.24 1.73
C PRO A 72 -10.73 6.08 1.34
N ALA A 73 -10.38 6.10 0.07
CA ALA A 73 -9.30 6.92 -0.46
C ALA A 73 -9.58 8.43 -0.37
N GLU A 74 -10.85 8.80 -0.48
CA GLU A 74 -11.33 10.18 -0.40
C GLU A 74 -11.31 10.76 1.02
N GLY A 75 -10.85 9.98 2.01
CA GLY A 75 -10.84 10.37 3.41
C GLY A 75 -12.08 9.91 4.18
N GLY A 76 -12.23 10.42 5.41
CA GLY A 76 -13.36 10.10 6.28
C GLY A 76 -13.10 8.94 7.26
N ALA A 77 -14.16 8.46 7.88
CA ALA A 77 -14.09 7.38 8.86
C ALA A 77 -13.67 6.05 8.22
N PRO A 78 -12.92 5.21 8.94
CA PRO A 78 -12.60 3.87 8.45
C PRO A 78 -13.88 3.06 8.23
N LEU A 79 -13.90 2.25 7.17
CA LEU A 79 -14.98 1.29 6.92
C LEU A 79 -15.02 0.21 7.99
N ASP A 80 -13.84 -0.16 8.49
CA ASP A 80 -13.65 -1.08 9.60
C ASP A 80 -12.22 -0.97 10.16
N ALA A 81 -12.03 -1.43 11.41
CA ALA A 81 -10.74 -1.46 12.09
C ALA A 81 -10.66 -2.67 13.04
N VAL A 82 -9.56 -3.41 12.97
CA VAL A 82 -9.33 -4.60 13.80
C VAL A 82 -8.00 -4.52 14.53
N ALA A 83 -7.97 -5.03 15.78
CA ALA A 83 -6.73 -5.17 16.52
C ALA A 83 -5.91 -6.32 15.93
N TYR A 84 -4.71 -6.01 15.42
CA TYR A 84 -3.82 -6.99 14.83
C TYR A 84 -2.37 -6.50 14.86
N ALA A 85 -1.53 -7.16 15.64
CA ALA A 85 -0.13 -6.78 15.84
C ALA A 85 0.89 -7.56 15.00
N PRO A 86 0.65 -8.81 14.56
CA PRO A 86 1.62 -9.56 13.76
C PRO A 86 1.92 -8.92 12.39
N GLU A 87 2.83 -9.51 11.65
CA GLU A 87 3.07 -9.18 10.24
C GLU A 87 1.81 -9.51 9.43
N LEU A 88 1.43 -8.58 8.54
CA LEU A 88 0.27 -8.71 7.68
C LEU A 88 0.73 -9.01 6.25
N ALA A 89 0.37 -10.18 5.74
CA ALA A 89 0.67 -10.59 4.37
C ALA A 89 -0.60 -11.03 3.63
N TRP A 90 -1.48 -11.74 4.31
CA TRP A 90 -2.69 -12.27 3.68
C TRP A 90 -3.95 -11.78 4.38
N PRO A 91 -5.07 -11.61 3.66
CA PRO A 91 -6.34 -11.33 4.32
C PRO A 91 -6.71 -12.35 5.39
N ALA A 92 -6.29 -13.61 5.20
CA ALA A 92 -6.54 -14.70 6.15
C ALA A 92 -5.82 -14.52 7.49
N ASP A 93 -4.75 -13.73 7.55
CA ASP A 93 -4.03 -13.42 8.80
C ASP A 93 -4.88 -12.56 9.76
N LEU A 94 -5.82 -11.80 9.20
CA LEU A 94 -6.67 -10.91 9.97
C LEU A 94 -7.77 -11.69 10.71
N PRO A 95 -8.20 -11.20 11.90
CA PRO A 95 -9.38 -11.71 12.57
C PRO A 95 -10.61 -11.68 11.67
N ASP A 96 -11.58 -12.54 11.93
CA ASP A 96 -12.84 -12.53 11.20
C ASP A 96 -13.55 -11.19 11.39
N SER A 97 -13.76 -10.47 10.30
CA SER A 97 -14.22 -9.08 10.29
C SER A 97 -14.70 -8.65 8.91
N ARG A 98 -15.40 -7.55 8.86
CA ARG A 98 -15.77 -6.90 7.62
C ARG A 98 -14.52 -6.49 6.84
N LEU A 99 -13.48 -5.97 7.52
CA LEU A 99 -12.20 -5.60 6.92
C LEU A 99 -11.56 -6.77 6.19
N ARG A 100 -11.43 -7.93 6.86
CA ARG A 100 -10.91 -9.16 6.24
C ARG A 100 -11.68 -9.52 4.97
N THR A 101 -13.01 -9.53 5.04
CA THR A 101 -13.89 -9.88 3.91
C THR A 101 -13.71 -8.89 2.74
N GLU A 102 -13.69 -7.59 3.02
CA GLU A 102 -13.54 -6.56 1.99
C GLU A 102 -12.16 -6.57 1.34
N VAL A 103 -11.10 -6.80 2.11
CA VAL A 103 -9.73 -6.93 1.59
C VAL A 103 -9.61 -8.19 0.74
N ALA A 104 -10.06 -9.35 1.25
CA ALA A 104 -10.02 -10.63 0.53
C ALA A 104 -10.73 -10.55 -0.83
N LYS A 105 -11.91 -9.93 -0.87
CA LYS A 105 -12.69 -9.77 -2.09
C LYS A 105 -11.96 -8.99 -3.19
N ARG A 106 -11.08 -8.05 -2.82
CA ARG A 106 -10.37 -7.20 -3.79
C ARG A 106 -9.02 -7.77 -4.17
N LEU A 107 -8.31 -8.34 -3.21
CA LEU A 107 -7.00 -8.91 -3.45
C LEU A 107 -7.06 -10.22 -4.21
N ASP A 108 -8.14 -11.00 -4.00
CA ASP A 108 -8.26 -12.34 -4.58
C ASP A 108 -7.03 -13.20 -4.21
N MET A 109 -6.18 -13.53 -5.15
CA MET A 109 -4.97 -14.34 -4.97
C MET A 109 -3.70 -13.51 -4.69
N ARG A 110 -3.82 -12.17 -4.56
CA ARG A 110 -2.68 -11.30 -4.30
C ARG A 110 -2.36 -11.19 -2.81
N VAL A 111 -1.08 -11.20 -2.51
CA VAL A 111 -0.54 -10.88 -1.19
C VAL A 111 -0.62 -9.37 -0.92
N LEU A 112 -0.80 -8.99 0.34
CA LEU A 112 -0.62 -7.61 0.81
C LEU A 112 0.87 -7.32 0.94
N LEU A 113 1.36 -6.35 0.20
CA LEU A 113 2.73 -5.88 0.27
C LEU A 113 2.81 -4.56 1.03
N PRO A 114 3.80 -4.38 1.91
CA PRO A 114 4.06 -3.10 2.52
C PRO A 114 4.57 -2.12 1.46
N LEU A 115 3.88 -0.99 1.30
CA LEU A 115 4.24 0.04 0.33
C LEU A 115 5.30 0.98 0.87
N ALA A 116 5.10 1.44 2.11
CA ALA A 116 5.99 2.30 2.86
C ALA A 116 5.68 2.21 4.35
N THR A 117 6.67 2.49 5.18
CA THR A 117 6.54 2.61 6.63
C THR A 117 6.79 4.06 7.03
N VAL A 118 5.87 4.62 7.78
CA VAL A 118 6.05 5.91 8.46
C VAL A 118 6.44 5.62 9.91
N ARG A 119 7.55 6.18 10.36
CA ARG A 119 7.88 6.25 11.78
C ARG A 119 7.62 7.65 12.27
N GLY A 120 6.95 7.78 13.39
CA GLY A 120 6.57 9.08 13.91
C GLY A 120 6.59 9.14 15.42
N GLU A 121 6.57 10.37 15.88
CA GLU A 121 6.39 10.73 17.28
C GLU A 121 5.18 11.65 17.39
N ALA A 122 4.33 11.39 18.35
CA ALA A 122 3.16 12.19 18.68
C ALA A 122 3.40 12.83 20.05
N THR A 123 3.61 14.14 20.08
CA THR A 123 3.76 14.91 21.32
C THR A 123 2.44 15.56 21.67
N ASP A 124 1.91 15.24 22.84
CA ASP A 124 0.68 15.82 23.34
C ASP A 124 0.94 17.20 23.93
N LEU A 125 0.05 18.17 23.67
CA LEU A 125 0.06 19.48 24.29
C LEU A 125 -1.36 19.81 24.78
N SER A 126 -1.44 20.59 25.85
CA SER A 126 -2.69 21.07 26.44
C SER A 126 -2.72 22.59 26.43
N VAL A 127 -3.72 23.17 25.75
CA VAL A 127 -4.00 24.61 25.84
C VAL A 127 -4.85 24.84 27.08
N LEU A 128 -4.43 25.78 27.91
CA LEU A 128 -5.04 26.08 29.21
C LEU A 128 -5.76 27.45 29.17
N ASN A 129 -6.85 27.55 29.93
CA ASN A 129 -7.47 28.86 30.22
C ASN A 129 -6.89 29.50 31.49
N GLU A 130 -7.43 30.66 31.88
CA GLU A 130 -7.01 31.40 33.07
C GLU A 130 -7.16 30.61 34.39
N ASP A 131 -8.07 29.63 34.42
CA ASP A 131 -8.28 28.70 35.54
C ASP A 131 -7.36 27.47 35.49
N GLU A 132 -6.35 27.44 34.64
CA GLU A 132 -5.44 26.31 34.36
C GLU A 132 -6.16 25.01 33.89
N LYS A 133 -7.38 25.13 33.38
CA LYS A 133 -8.12 23.98 32.82
C LYS A 133 -7.77 23.78 31.37
N THR A 134 -7.59 22.54 30.96
CA THR A 134 -7.38 22.19 29.54
C THR A 134 -8.65 22.47 28.75
N VAL A 135 -8.55 23.38 27.78
CA VAL A 135 -9.67 23.80 26.90
C VAL A 135 -9.55 23.21 25.50
N VAL A 136 -8.31 22.99 25.03
CA VAL A 136 -8.04 22.27 23.77
C VAL A 136 -6.85 21.33 24.00
N ARG A 137 -6.92 20.13 23.46
CA ARG A 137 -5.77 19.23 23.37
C ARG A 137 -5.19 19.31 21.96
N LEU A 138 -3.88 19.31 21.90
CA LEU A 138 -3.14 19.30 20.65
C LEU A 138 -2.26 18.07 20.59
N GLN A 139 -2.01 17.59 19.39
CA GLN A 139 -1.06 16.54 19.15
C GLN A 139 -0.15 16.95 17.99
N LEU A 140 1.11 17.17 18.29
CA LEU A 140 2.14 17.45 17.29
C LEU A 140 2.68 16.13 16.77
N LEU A 141 2.53 15.88 15.48
CA LEU A 141 3.01 14.68 14.80
C LEU A 141 4.24 15.03 13.96
N THR A 142 5.37 14.42 14.28
CA THR A 142 6.57 14.44 13.45
C THR A 142 6.75 13.05 12.82
N MET A 143 7.03 13.01 11.52
CA MET A 143 7.01 11.77 10.76
C MET A 143 8.14 11.70 9.74
N ARG A 144 8.63 10.49 9.49
CA ARG A 144 9.58 10.17 8.41
C ARG A 144 9.16 8.88 7.72
N VAL A 145 9.39 8.83 6.41
CA VAL A 145 9.05 7.71 5.54
C VAL A 145 10.27 6.85 5.30
N GLU A 146 10.12 5.56 5.51
CA GLU A 146 11.05 4.50 5.15
C GLU A 146 10.38 3.64 4.07
N ALA A 147 11.07 3.36 2.98
CA ALA A 147 10.58 2.48 1.92
C ALA A 147 11.74 1.73 1.26
N GLU A 148 11.44 0.61 0.64
CA GLU A 148 12.42 -0.14 -0.15
C GLU A 148 12.95 0.73 -1.29
N GLY A 149 14.28 0.79 -1.46
CA GLY A 149 14.95 1.61 -2.47
C GLY A 149 15.23 3.06 -2.06
N LEU A 150 14.82 3.50 -0.87
CA LEU A 150 15.28 4.77 -0.31
C LEU A 150 16.60 4.55 0.47
N GLU A 151 17.63 5.34 0.14
CA GLU A 151 18.92 5.31 0.87
C GLU A 151 18.77 5.92 2.28
N GLU A 152 17.92 6.96 2.42
CA GLU A 152 17.65 7.65 3.67
C GLU A 152 16.16 7.91 3.86
N ALA A 153 15.71 7.89 5.12
CA ALA A 153 14.34 8.23 5.48
C ALA A 153 14.01 9.68 5.14
N ARG A 154 12.87 9.94 4.51
CA ARG A 154 12.42 11.28 4.15
C ARG A 154 11.48 11.85 5.20
N THR A 155 11.81 13.04 5.72
CA THR A 155 10.97 13.75 6.69
C THR A 155 9.76 14.37 5.99
N LEU A 156 8.58 14.14 6.57
CA LEU A 156 7.33 14.78 6.16
C LEU A 156 7.14 16.11 6.89
N TRP A 157 6.22 16.94 6.40
CA TRP A 157 5.81 18.14 7.12
C TRP A 157 5.16 17.76 8.45
N PRO A 158 5.57 18.41 9.58
CA PRO A 158 4.92 18.19 10.86
C PRO A 158 3.43 18.55 10.78
N ARG A 159 2.61 17.81 11.53
CA ARG A 159 1.16 18.05 11.59
C ARG A 159 0.74 18.37 13.00
N LEU A 160 -0.12 19.37 13.12
CA LEU A 160 -0.78 19.71 14.38
C LEU A 160 -2.24 19.29 14.30
N ARG A 161 -2.58 18.29 15.10
CA ARG A 161 -3.94 17.83 15.26
C ARG A 161 -4.59 18.51 16.45
N LEU A 162 -5.82 18.97 16.28
CA LEU A 162 -6.63 19.56 17.34
C LEU A 162 -7.63 18.50 17.82
N VAL A 163 -7.69 18.29 19.14
CA VAL A 163 -8.61 17.35 19.76
C VAL A 163 -9.56 18.13 20.65
N PRO A 164 -10.86 18.13 20.36
CA PRO A 164 -11.84 18.90 21.14
C PRO A 164 -11.92 18.40 22.58
N VAL A 165 -12.15 19.33 23.50
CA VAL A 165 -12.48 19.03 24.87
C VAL A 165 -13.96 19.36 25.10
N THR A 166 -14.72 18.44 25.65
CA THR A 166 -16.16 18.60 25.89
C THR A 166 -16.46 19.85 26.68
N GLY A 167 -17.33 20.68 26.16
CA GLY A 167 -17.72 21.97 26.77
C GLY A 167 -16.88 23.18 26.34
N TYR A 168 -15.81 22.99 25.57
CA TYR A 168 -14.89 24.08 25.15
C TYR A 168 -14.83 24.25 23.61
N GLN A 169 -15.96 24.05 22.91
CA GLN A 169 -16.01 24.19 21.45
C GLN A 169 -15.60 25.59 20.98
N ARG A 170 -15.99 26.66 21.72
CA ARG A 170 -15.63 28.04 21.37
C ARG A 170 -14.11 28.28 21.41
N ASP A 171 -13.41 27.63 22.33
CA ASP A 171 -11.95 27.75 22.45
C ASP A 171 -11.25 27.03 21.31
N LEU A 172 -11.77 25.86 20.91
CA LEU A 172 -11.32 25.14 19.72
C LEU A 172 -11.51 26.00 18.45
N ASP A 173 -12.68 26.61 18.27
CA ASP A 173 -12.97 27.46 17.12
C ASP A 173 -12.05 28.69 17.05
N LYS A 174 -11.82 29.35 18.18
CA LYS A 174 -10.87 30.48 18.28
C LYS A 174 -9.45 30.07 17.92
N LEU A 175 -8.98 28.92 18.45
CA LEU A 175 -7.65 28.42 18.14
C LEU A 175 -7.53 28.03 16.67
N THR A 176 -8.55 27.41 16.10
CA THR A 176 -8.60 27.05 14.67
C THR A 176 -8.49 28.30 13.79
N THR A 177 -9.25 29.35 14.12
CA THR A 177 -9.20 30.65 13.42
C THR A 177 -7.81 31.28 13.56
N TYR A 178 -7.24 31.31 14.75
CA TYR A 178 -5.90 31.83 15.00
C TYR A 178 -4.83 31.11 14.16
N LEU A 179 -4.86 29.77 14.12
CA LEU A 179 -3.89 28.98 13.36
C LEU A 179 -4.04 29.19 11.85
N SER A 180 -5.26 29.38 11.35
CA SER A 180 -5.52 29.56 9.92
C SER A 180 -5.32 30.99 9.44
N GLU A 181 -5.73 32.02 10.23
CA GLU A 181 -5.75 33.42 9.80
C GLU A 181 -4.52 34.21 10.25
N GLU A 182 -4.07 34.00 11.51
CA GLU A 182 -2.91 34.75 12.06
C GLU A 182 -1.59 34.03 11.80
N MET A 183 -1.58 32.69 11.90
CA MET A 183 -0.38 31.89 11.67
C MET A 183 -0.24 31.48 10.20
N GLU A 184 -1.29 31.64 9.41
CA GLU A 184 -1.36 31.26 7.99
C GLU A 184 -0.96 29.78 7.76
N TRP A 185 -1.21 28.89 8.74
CA TRP A 185 -0.89 27.50 8.58
C TRP A 185 -1.95 26.79 7.73
N PRO A 186 -1.53 26.13 6.65
CA PRO A 186 -2.46 25.43 5.79
C PRO A 186 -3.06 24.23 6.51
N GLN A 187 -4.33 23.98 6.25
CA GLN A 187 -4.95 22.72 6.68
C GLN A 187 -4.24 21.55 5.99
N SER A 188 -4.00 20.51 6.76
CA SER A 188 -3.44 19.26 6.22
C SER A 188 -4.42 18.67 5.19
N PRO A 189 -3.98 18.32 3.98
CA PRO A 189 -4.82 17.55 3.09
C PRO A 189 -5.19 16.23 3.78
N ASP A 190 -6.43 15.77 3.58
CA ASP A 190 -6.94 14.52 4.18
C ASP A 190 -6.24 13.24 3.68
N CYS A 191 -5.12 13.38 2.96
CA CYS A 191 -4.44 12.29 2.30
C CYS A 191 -2.95 12.20 2.66
N LEU A 192 -2.66 11.74 3.87
CA LEU A 192 -1.29 11.36 4.26
C LEU A 192 -0.70 10.30 3.31
N PHE A 193 -1.55 9.44 2.75
CA PHE A 193 -1.12 8.38 1.83
C PHE A 193 -0.37 8.94 0.61
N ASP A 194 -0.89 9.97 -0.04
CA ASP A 194 -0.29 10.51 -1.26
C ASP A 194 1.07 11.16 -0.98
N GLU A 195 1.19 11.87 0.16
CA GLU A 195 2.46 12.44 0.62
C GLU A 195 3.49 11.34 0.93
N VAL A 196 3.05 10.26 1.59
CA VAL A 196 3.90 9.11 1.89
C VAL A 196 4.35 8.41 0.61
N MET A 197 3.46 8.20 -0.36
CA MET A 197 3.81 7.58 -1.64
C MET A 197 4.79 8.45 -2.44
N ALA A 198 4.55 9.76 -2.49
CA ALA A 198 5.48 10.70 -3.13
C ALA A 198 6.87 10.70 -2.44
N ALA A 199 6.89 10.70 -1.09
CA ALA A 199 8.13 10.59 -0.34
C ALA A 199 8.84 9.24 -0.54
N ALA A 200 8.10 8.15 -0.69
CA ALA A 200 8.62 6.83 -1.01
C ALA A 200 9.08 6.68 -2.47
N GLY A 201 8.83 7.68 -3.32
CA GLY A 201 9.12 7.62 -4.75
C GLY A 201 8.24 6.61 -5.50
N ARG A 202 7.03 6.36 -5.00
CA ARG A 202 6.06 5.43 -5.59
C ARG A 202 4.88 6.19 -6.19
N GLU A 203 4.43 5.72 -7.32
CA GLU A 203 3.25 6.24 -8.01
C GLU A 203 2.13 5.19 -7.93
N PRO A 204 1.04 5.45 -7.16
CA PRO A 204 -0.07 4.51 -7.05
C PRO A 204 -0.67 4.19 -8.42
N GLY A 205 -0.84 2.88 -8.72
CA GLY A 205 -1.34 2.42 -10.01
C GLY A 205 -0.28 2.33 -11.13
N ASP A 206 1.00 2.45 -10.80
CA ASP A 206 2.13 2.41 -11.76
C ASP A 206 2.34 1.04 -12.41
N TYR A 207 1.70 -0.01 -11.92
CA TYR A 207 1.77 -1.35 -12.47
C TYR A 207 0.42 -1.88 -12.91
N SER A 208 0.42 -2.47 -14.10
CA SER A 208 -0.68 -3.28 -14.63
C SER A 208 -0.08 -4.34 -15.56
N SER A 209 -0.56 -5.58 -15.46
CA SER A 209 -0.22 -6.66 -16.40
C SER A 209 -0.93 -6.52 -17.74
N LYS A 210 -1.85 -5.56 -17.88
CA LYS A 210 -2.55 -5.28 -19.14
C LYS A 210 -1.64 -4.50 -20.06
N LEU A 211 -1.50 -4.96 -21.30
CA LEU A 211 -0.80 -4.19 -22.34
C LEU A 211 -1.59 -2.91 -22.62
N ASN A 212 -1.03 -1.76 -22.25
CA ASN A 212 -1.65 -0.44 -22.45
C ASN A 212 -0.73 0.49 -23.24
N VAL A 213 -0.30 0.00 -24.41
CA VAL A 213 0.60 0.75 -25.29
C VAL A 213 -0.21 1.67 -26.19
N ARG A 214 0.07 2.97 -26.15
CA ARG A 214 -0.48 3.96 -27.07
C ARG A 214 0.45 4.08 -28.27
N LEU A 215 0.01 3.60 -29.43
CA LEU A 215 0.72 3.74 -30.68
C LEU A 215 0.21 4.98 -31.43
N ARG A 216 1.11 5.66 -32.15
CA ARG A 216 0.76 6.81 -32.99
C ARG A 216 0.57 6.37 -34.43
N PRO A 217 -0.37 6.99 -35.20
CA PRO A 217 -0.63 6.64 -36.58
C PRO A 217 0.56 6.86 -37.54
N ASP A 218 1.45 7.81 -37.18
CA ASP A 218 2.65 8.17 -37.92
C ASP A 218 3.89 7.35 -37.57
N GLN A 219 3.76 6.45 -36.60
CA GLN A 219 4.84 5.62 -36.09
C GLN A 219 5.18 4.50 -37.08
N THR A 220 6.47 4.23 -37.28
CA THR A 220 6.88 3.08 -38.10
C THR A 220 6.51 1.76 -37.43
N ALA A 221 6.31 0.70 -38.19
CA ALA A 221 6.08 -0.64 -37.66
C ALA A 221 7.23 -1.10 -36.76
N ALA A 222 8.46 -0.70 -37.05
CA ALA A 222 9.64 -1.00 -36.23
C ALA A 222 9.55 -0.33 -34.86
N ASP A 223 9.19 0.95 -34.82
CA ASP A 223 9.08 1.70 -33.56
C ASP A 223 7.89 1.22 -32.72
N ALA A 224 6.75 0.93 -33.37
CA ALA A 224 5.59 0.33 -32.71
C ALA A 224 5.96 -1.02 -32.07
N THR A 225 6.65 -1.88 -32.81
CA THR A 225 7.11 -3.18 -32.30
C THR A 225 8.07 -3.01 -31.11
N ARG A 226 9.03 -2.09 -31.20
CA ARG A 226 9.95 -1.81 -30.08
C ARG A 226 9.20 -1.32 -28.85
N THR A 227 8.20 -0.46 -29.02
CA THR A 227 7.38 0.05 -27.91
C THR A 227 6.64 -1.08 -27.22
N ILE A 228 5.98 -1.97 -27.98
CA ILE A 228 5.27 -3.13 -27.44
C ILE A 228 6.25 -4.07 -26.70
N LEU A 229 7.39 -4.40 -27.32
CA LEU A 229 8.35 -5.34 -26.71
C LEU A 229 9.01 -4.76 -25.45
N ARG A 230 9.24 -3.45 -25.37
CA ARG A 230 9.73 -2.78 -24.17
C ARG A 230 8.72 -2.82 -23.02
N ASP A 231 7.43 -2.60 -23.29
CA ASP A 231 6.37 -2.70 -22.29
C ASP A 231 6.25 -4.12 -21.74
N LEU A 232 6.31 -5.12 -22.63
CA LEU A 232 6.32 -6.53 -22.22
C LEU A 232 7.58 -6.89 -21.43
N LEU A 233 8.75 -6.37 -21.79
CA LEU A 233 10.00 -6.56 -21.03
C LEU A 233 9.88 -5.94 -19.63
N ALA A 234 9.40 -4.71 -19.53
CA ALA A 234 9.17 -4.06 -18.24
C ALA A 234 8.20 -4.85 -17.35
N THR A 235 7.14 -5.44 -17.93
CA THR A 235 6.24 -6.34 -17.21
C THR A 235 6.97 -7.59 -16.72
N LEU A 236 7.83 -8.20 -17.54
CA LEU A 236 8.65 -9.35 -17.13
C LEU A 236 9.57 -9.00 -15.96
N GLU A 237 10.35 -7.92 -16.10
CA GLU A 237 11.33 -7.48 -15.10
C GLU A 237 10.69 -7.19 -13.76
N ARG A 238 9.54 -6.51 -13.74
CA ARG A 238 8.79 -6.18 -12.51
C ARG A 238 8.26 -7.41 -11.77
N ASN A 239 8.04 -8.53 -12.47
CA ASN A 239 7.50 -9.75 -11.86
C ASN A 239 8.58 -10.77 -11.45
N ILE A 240 9.85 -10.61 -11.84
CA ILE A 240 10.92 -11.57 -11.56
C ILE A 240 11.13 -11.74 -10.05
N SER A 241 11.24 -10.65 -9.31
CA SER A 241 11.53 -10.70 -7.87
C SER A 241 10.41 -11.40 -7.08
N GLY A 242 9.15 -11.03 -7.34
CA GLY A 242 8.00 -11.66 -6.70
C GLY A 242 7.84 -13.13 -7.07
N THR A 243 8.11 -13.49 -8.33
CA THR A 243 8.12 -14.89 -8.78
C THR A 243 9.22 -15.70 -8.08
N ARG A 244 10.43 -15.14 -7.95
CA ARG A 244 11.56 -15.83 -7.29
C ARG A 244 11.38 -15.99 -5.79
N ALA A 245 10.70 -15.05 -5.16
CA ALA A 245 10.37 -15.06 -3.74
C ALA A 245 9.07 -15.83 -3.43
N ASP A 246 8.39 -16.34 -4.47
CA ASP A 246 7.11 -17.05 -4.36
C ASP A 246 6.08 -16.30 -3.49
N LEU A 247 5.94 -15.00 -3.72
CA LEU A 247 5.09 -14.12 -2.91
C LEU A 247 3.60 -14.41 -3.10
N ASP A 248 3.18 -14.55 -4.34
CA ASP A 248 1.86 -15.04 -4.75
C ASP A 248 1.91 -15.59 -6.19
N SER A 249 0.91 -16.39 -6.55
CA SER A 249 0.83 -17.07 -7.87
C SER A 249 0.64 -16.12 -9.06
N GLU A 250 0.25 -14.86 -8.81
CA GLU A 250 -0.02 -13.89 -9.86
C GLU A 250 1.27 -13.26 -10.42
N PHE A 251 2.37 -13.21 -9.64
CA PHE A 251 3.66 -12.80 -10.17
C PHE A 251 4.13 -13.76 -11.28
N LEU A 252 4.05 -15.06 -11.04
CA LEU A 252 4.36 -16.06 -12.06
C LEU A 252 3.37 -16.01 -13.21
N HIS A 253 2.09 -15.81 -12.92
CA HIS A 253 1.05 -15.65 -13.96
C HIS A 253 1.38 -14.51 -14.92
N ASP A 254 1.63 -13.31 -14.39
CA ASP A 254 1.91 -12.11 -15.18
C ASP A 254 3.21 -12.25 -15.98
N LEU A 255 4.27 -12.81 -15.39
CA LEU A 255 5.51 -13.15 -16.07
C LEU A 255 5.27 -14.08 -17.26
N ARG A 256 4.48 -15.14 -17.08
CA ARG A 256 4.14 -16.08 -18.14
C ARG A 256 3.24 -15.48 -19.23
N VAL A 257 2.31 -14.62 -18.84
CA VAL A 257 1.46 -13.90 -19.81
C VAL A 257 2.31 -12.98 -20.67
N ALA A 258 3.23 -12.21 -20.07
CA ALA A 258 4.16 -11.36 -20.81
C ALA A 258 5.09 -12.18 -21.73
N THR A 259 5.64 -13.30 -21.23
CA THR A 259 6.43 -14.27 -22.03
C THR A 259 5.66 -14.77 -23.26
N ARG A 260 4.40 -15.18 -23.08
CA ARG A 260 3.55 -15.69 -24.17
C ARG A 260 3.24 -14.58 -25.18
N ARG A 261 2.90 -13.36 -24.72
CA ARG A 261 2.63 -12.20 -25.58
C ARG A 261 3.86 -11.83 -26.40
N THR A 262 5.06 -11.84 -25.79
CA THR A 262 6.33 -11.59 -26.50
C THR A 262 6.57 -12.61 -27.60
N ARG A 263 6.38 -13.90 -27.33
CA ARG A 263 6.50 -14.95 -28.36
C ARG A 263 5.49 -14.77 -29.49
N SER A 264 4.26 -14.40 -29.16
CA SER A 264 3.22 -14.11 -30.16
C SER A 264 3.60 -12.91 -31.03
N ALA A 265 4.08 -11.82 -30.44
CA ALA A 265 4.55 -10.62 -31.16
C ALA A 265 5.69 -10.98 -32.12
N LEU A 266 6.73 -11.67 -31.63
CA LEU A 266 7.86 -12.13 -32.44
C LEU A 266 7.44 -13.08 -33.59
N SER A 267 6.35 -13.81 -33.43
CA SER A 267 5.85 -14.75 -34.44
C SER A 267 4.95 -14.10 -35.48
N GLN A 268 4.18 -13.09 -35.09
CA GLN A 268 3.17 -12.46 -35.97
C GLN A 268 3.71 -11.25 -36.71
N ILE A 269 4.58 -10.46 -36.08
CA ILE A 269 5.18 -9.27 -36.70
C ILE A 269 6.35 -9.71 -37.58
N LYS A 270 6.16 -9.63 -38.90
CA LYS A 270 7.11 -10.08 -39.93
C LYS A 270 7.91 -8.90 -40.50
N GLN A 271 9.14 -9.17 -40.95
CA GLN A 271 9.98 -8.23 -41.71
C GLN A 271 10.31 -6.90 -40.99
N VAL A 272 10.13 -6.84 -39.69
CA VAL A 272 10.40 -5.64 -38.84
C VAL A 272 11.70 -5.79 -38.07
N LEU A 273 12.02 -7.00 -37.66
CA LEU A 273 13.24 -7.34 -36.90
C LEU A 273 14.07 -8.33 -37.72
N PRO A 274 15.42 -8.36 -37.52
CA PRO A 274 16.30 -9.37 -38.15
C PRO A 274 15.82 -10.80 -37.81
N GLU A 275 15.79 -11.67 -38.78
CA GLU A 275 15.26 -13.03 -38.64
C GLU A 275 16.04 -13.87 -37.64
N GLU A 276 17.36 -13.74 -37.61
CA GLU A 276 18.24 -14.42 -36.64
C GLU A 276 17.87 -14.03 -35.20
N LEU A 277 17.66 -12.73 -34.96
CA LEU A 277 17.26 -12.22 -33.65
C LEU A 277 15.87 -12.76 -33.25
N VAL A 278 14.91 -12.75 -34.16
CA VAL A 278 13.57 -13.30 -33.93
C VAL A 278 13.65 -14.79 -33.56
N THR A 279 14.47 -15.55 -34.28
CA THR A 279 14.61 -16.99 -34.05
C THR A 279 15.24 -17.29 -32.68
N ASP A 280 16.34 -16.59 -32.31
CA ASP A 280 17.01 -16.75 -31.02
C ASP A 280 16.07 -16.41 -29.86
N PHE A 281 15.44 -15.25 -29.88
CA PHE A 281 14.56 -14.85 -28.78
C PHE A 281 13.29 -15.72 -28.69
N LYS A 282 12.74 -16.20 -29.78
CA LYS A 282 11.63 -17.17 -29.75
C LYS A 282 12.01 -18.45 -29.03
N GLN A 283 13.22 -18.96 -29.23
CA GLN A 283 13.71 -20.15 -28.53
C GLN A 283 13.88 -19.88 -27.03
N ARG A 284 14.51 -18.75 -26.66
CA ARG A 284 14.73 -18.37 -25.26
C ARG A 284 13.40 -18.19 -24.50
N PHE A 285 12.44 -17.51 -25.10
CA PHE A 285 11.13 -17.33 -24.49
C PHE A 285 10.30 -18.63 -24.50
N ALA A 286 10.53 -19.57 -25.46
CA ALA A 286 9.93 -20.88 -25.40
C ALA A 286 10.47 -21.68 -24.21
N TRP A 287 11.78 -21.66 -24.00
CA TRP A 287 12.43 -22.29 -22.85
C TRP A 287 11.91 -21.72 -21.53
N LEU A 288 11.82 -20.38 -21.39
CA LEU A 288 11.26 -19.74 -20.19
C LEU A 288 9.83 -20.24 -19.91
N GLY A 289 8.99 -20.34 -20.95
CA GLY A 289 7.64 -20.88 -20.84
C GLY A 289 7.59 -22.35 -20.41
N GLN A 290 8.56 -23.15 -20.85
CA GLN A 290 8.66 -24.58 -20.47
C GLN A 290 9.10 -24.74 -19.01
N VAL A 291 10.14 -24.00 -18.58
CA VAL A 291 10.67 -24.10 -17.20
C VAL A 291 9.65 -23.64 -16.18
N THR A 292 8.89 -22.59 -16.48
CA THR A 292 7.89 -22.03 -15.56
C THR A 292 6.52 -22.71 -15.65
N GLY A 293 6.30 -23.62 -16.61
CA GLY A 293 5.03 -24.30 -16.84
C GLY A 293 4.57 -25.14 -15.67
N PRO A 294 5.39 -26.12 -15.24
CA PRO A 294 4.99 -27.05 -14.19
C PRO A 294 4.60 -26.35 -12.87
N VAL A 295 5.33 -25.32 -12.47
CA VAL A 295 5.01 -24.56 -11.25
C VAL A 295 3.66 -23.86 -11.40
N ARG A 296 3.38 -23.21 -12.56
CA ARG A 296 2.08 -22.58 -12.79
C ARG A 296 0.91 -23.57 -12.83
N ASP A 297 1.14 -24.77 -13.34
CA ASP A 297 0.10 -25.81 -13.33
C ASP A 297 -0.23 -26.22 -11.89
N LEU A 298 0.78 -26.33 -11.02
CA LEU A 298 0.58 -26.57 -9.59
C LEU A 298 -0.17 -25.43 -8.90
N ASP A 299 0.18 -24.15 -9.19
CA ASP A 299 -0.56 -22.98 -8.72
C ASP A 299 -2.05 -23.11 -9.05
N VAL A 300 -2.37 -23.39 -10.31
CA VAL A 300 -3.77 -23.48 -10.78
C VAL A 300 -4.49 -24.60 -10.05
N PHE A 301 -3.85 -25.77 -9.86
CA PHE A 301 -4.46 -26.86 -9.13
C PHE A 301 -4.72 -26.51 -7.67
N LEU A 302 -3.75 -25.88 -7.00
CA LEU A 302 -3.90 -25.47 -5.60
C LEU A 302 -4.99 -24.40 -5.43
N LEU A 303 -5.10 -23.46 -6.34
CA LEU A 303 -6.13 -22.42 -6.34
C LEU A 303 -7.54 -22.96 -6.58
N GLU A 304 -7.69 -23.97 -7.46
CA GLU A 304 -8.98 -24.60 -7.75
C GLU A 304 -9.38 -25.68 -6.71
N LEU A 305 -8.44 -26.13 -5.89
CA LEU A 305 -8.67 -27.21 -4.92
C LEU A 305 -9.84 -26.96 -3.94
N PRO A 306 -10.01 -25.74 -3.37
CA PRO A 306 -11.15 -25.42 -2.51
C PRO A 306 -12.49 -25.56 -3.25
N ARG A 307 -12.54 -25.19 -4.54
CA ARG A 307 -13.72 -25.34 -5.37
C ARG A 307 -14.03 -26.80 -5.65
N TYR A 308 -13.01 -27.61 -5.95
CA TYR A 308 -13.20 -29.05 -6.10
C TYR A 308 -13.70 -29.68 -4.81
N ARG A 309 -13.09 -29.34 -3.66
CA ARG A 309 -13.51 -29.82 -2.34
C ARG A 309 -14.98 -29.48 -2.06
N ALA A 310 -15.41 -28.25 -2.38
CA ALA A 310 -16.80 -27.83 -2.19
C ALA A 310 -17.81 -28.55 -3.14
N SER A 311 -17.34 -29.11 -4.26
CA SER A 311 -18.19 -29.84 -5.19
C SER A 311 -18.38 -31.32 -4.84
N LEU A 312 -17.60 -31.85 -3.87
CA LEU A 312 -17.69 -33.23 -3.43
C LEU A 312 -18.75 -33.39 -2.33
N PRO A 313 -19.38 -34.59 -2.21
CA PRO A 313 -20.14 -34.92 -1.02
C PRO A 313 -19.30 -34.76 0.26
N GLY A 314 -19.91 -34.27 1.34
CA GLY A 314 -19.18 -33.95 2.55
C GLY A 314 -18.36 -35.11 3.13
N SER A 315 -18.80 -36.37 2.91
CA SER A 315 -18.07 -37.58 3.30
C SER A 315 -16.76 -37.81 2.52
N MET A 316 -16.61 -37.20 1.35
CA MET A 316 -15.45 -37.35 0.46
C MET A 316 -14.52 -36.12 0.45
N ALA A 317 -14.91 -35.04 1.13
CA ALA A 317 -14.12 -33.79 1.13
C ALA A 317 -12.71 -33.98 1.70
N GLY A 318 -12.53 -34.89 2.67
CA GLY A 318 -11.22 -35.25 3.25
C GLY A 318 -10.33 -36.09 2.34
N ASP A 319 -10.89 -36.74 1.33
CA ASP A 319 -10.10 -37.59 0.40
C ASP A 319 -9.10 -36.76 -0.45
N LEU A 320 -9.32 -35.42 -0.53
CA LEU A 320 -8.43 -34.50 -1.23
C LEU A 320 -7.22 -34.06 -0.39
N ASP A 321 -7.14 -34.37 0.90
CA ASP A 321 -6.04 -33.89 1.77
C ASP A 321 -4.69 -34.45 1.29
N GLY A 322 -4.63 -35.75 0.96
CA GLY A 322 -3.42 -36.37 0.42
C GLY A 322 -2.99 -35.83 -0.95
N LEU A 323 -3.95 -35.40 -1.78
CA LEU A 323 -3.65 -34.71 -3.04
C LEU A 323 -3.11 -33.31 -2.78
N GLU A 324 -3.72 -32.56 -1.87
CA GLU A 324 -3.24 -31.22 -1.49
C GLU A 324 -1.80 -31.26 -0.98
N ASP A 325 -1.49 -32.19 -0.08
CA ASP A 325 -0.13 -32.38 0.45
C ASP A 325 0.87 -32.70 -0.67
N LEU A 326 0.50 -33.56 -1.60
CA LEU A 326 1.33 -33.91 -2.75
C LEU A 326 1.60 -32.71 -3.66
N LEU A 327 0.57 -31.91 -3.95
CA LEU A 327 0.69 -30.70 -4.79
C LEU A 327 1.57 -29.66 -4.09
N ARG A 328 1.38 -29.40 -2.80
CA ARG A 328 2.20 -28.46 -2.01
C ARG A 328 3.66 -28.90 -1.94
N ASN A 329 3.91 -30.18 -1.72
CA ASN A 329 5.27 -30.75 -1.71
C ASN A 329 5.95 -30.69 -3.09
N ALA A 330 5.19 -30.78 -4.18
CA ALA A 330 5.72 -30.65 -5.53
C ALA A 330 6.01 -29.18 -5.88
N HIS A 331 5.19 -28.24 -5.38
CA HIS A 331 5.36 -26.81 -5.58
C HIS A 331 6.60 -26.26 -4.87
N GLY A 332 6.91 -26.72 -3.65
CA GLY A 332 8.06 -26.29 -2.85
C GLY A 332 9.41 -26.90 -3.27
N LYS A 333 9.48 -27.67 -4.37
CA LYS A 333 10.72 -28.23 -4.95
C LYS A 333 11.19 -27.43 -6.17
#